data_f11c24adebdd8010b841ed9a1e7fbc01
#
_entry.id   f11c24adebdd8010b841ed9a1e7fbc01
#
_cell.length_a   1.000
_cell.length_b   1.000
_cell.length_c   1.000
_cell.angle_alpha   90.00
_cell.angle_beta   90.00
_cell.angle_gamma   90.00
#
_symmetry.space_group_name_H-M   'P 1'
#
loop_
_entity.id
_entity.type
_entity.pdbx_description
1 polymer ?
#
loop_
_entity_poly.entity_id
_entity_poly.type
_entity_poly.pdbx_seq_one_letter_code
_entity_poly.pdbx_strand_id
1 'polypeptide(L)'
;MNYILIGFATVLIRGLAFADAIHDAAAKGDLRSVQLELDRGVNPNAKNGASTAPPLLLAALNSHAEVINLLIAQGAELDGKDKFGNTSLHYASQRGSKDIVKLLISNKAYINTKNKVGETPLDIAANKETADILRYHNGIYGTFIGAVTAGDLNAIMMFLNAGVDVNQKIQHGWTALHETAIFGNTEAAKLLITKGANINAWDGYETPLDVSDKESDYAKFLRENGGMTGKELKTQGK
;
A
#
# COMPACT_ATOMS: atom_id res chain seq x y z
N MET A 1 -6.17 25.08 -46.11
CA MET A 1 -6.75 24.63 -44.81
C MET A 1 -6.09 23.39 -44.23
N ASN A 2 -4.90 22.94 -44.69
CA ASN A 2 -4.25 21.71 -44.24
C ASN A 2 -2.98 21.89 -43.39
N TYR A 3 -2.50 23.11 -43.17
CA TYR A 3 -1.27 23.33 -42.39
C TYR A 3 -1.48 23.42 -40.88
N ILE A 4 -2.71 23.70 -40.42
CA ILE A 4 -3.06 23.83 -38.99
C ILE A 4 -3.23 22.45 -38.36
N LEU A 5 -3.77 21.47 -39.08
CA LEU A 5 -3.96 20.10 -38.60
C LEU A 5 -2.65 19.32 -38.41
N ILE A 6 -1.64 19.58 -39.24
CA ILE A 6 -0.32 18.93 -39.14
C ILE A 6 0.45 19.47 -37.91
N GLY A 7 0.28 20.77 -37.60
CA GLY A 7 0.90 21.36 -36.41
C GLY A 7 0.37 20.81 -35.11
N PHE A 8 -0.94 20.58 -34.99
CA PHE A 8 -1.56 19.99 -33.80
C PHE A 8 -1.20 18.53 -33.61
N ALA A 9 -1.18 17.73 -34.69
CA ALA A 9 -0.80 16.32 -34.60
C ALA A 9 0.67 16.13 -34.23
N THR A 10 1.58 16.96 -34.76
CA THR A 10 3.01 16.91 -34.40
C THR A 10 3.29 17.37 -32.97
N VAL A 11 2.54 18.34 -32.44
CA VAL A 11 2.64 18.79 -31.05
C VAL A 11 2.10 17.72 -30.10
N LEU A 12 0.97 17.06 -30.43
CA LEU A 12 0.41 15.97 -29.63
C LEU A 12 1.30 14.73 -29.61
N ILE A 13 1.85 14.32 -30.76
CA ILE A 13 2.75 13.18 -30.86
C ILE A 13 4.09 13.46 -30.14
N ARG A 14 4.63 14.67 -30.26
CA ARG A 14 5.80 15.10 -29.49
C ARG A 14 5.50 15.14 -27.99
N GLY A 15 4.36 15.66 -27.57
CA GLY A 15 3.96 15.73 -26.15
C GLY A 15 3.86 14.34 -25.49
N LEU A 16 3.33 13.34 -26.18
CA LEU A 16 3.24 11.96 -25.68
C LEU A 16 4.62 11.28 -25.59
N ALA A 17 5.48 11.45 -26.60
CA ALA A 17 6.83 10.88 -26.59
C ALA A 17 7.74 11.54 -25.54
N PHE A 18 7.60 12.84 -25.29
CA PHE A 18 8.34 13.54 -24.25
C PHE A 18 7.83 13.24 -22.83
N ALA A 19 6.51 13.02 -22.68
CA ALA A 19 5.96 12.58 -21.39
C ALA A 19 6.53 11.21 -20.97
N ASP A 20 6.71 10.28 -21.89
CA ASP A 20 7.31 8.98 -21.61
C ASP A 20 8.81 9.11 -21.26
N ALA A 21 9.55 10.04 -21.88
CA ALA A 21 10.97 10.26 -21.62
C ALA A 21 11.24 10.73 -20.18
N ILE A 22 10.46 11.68 -19.64
CA ILE A 22 10.62 12.13 -18.26
C ILE A 22 10.27 11.03 -17.27
N HIS A 23 9.27 10.18 -17.57
CA HIS A 23 8.89 9.05 -16.72
C HIS A 23 10.00 7.99 -16.68
N ASP A 24 10.57 7.64 -17.83
CA ASP A 24 11.69 6.70 -17.92
C ASP A 24 12.92 7.21 -17.18
N ALA A 25 13.25 8.49 -17.36
CA ALA A 25 14.36 9.13 -16.67
C ALA A 25 14.14 9.16 -15.14
N ALA A 26 12.93 9.50 -14.68
CA ALA A 26 12.58 9.51 -13.27
C ALA A 26 12.64 8.11 -12.66
N ALA A 27 12.16 7.09 -13.38
CA ALA A 27 12.20 5.70 -12.94
C ALA A 27 13.63 5.14 -12.83
N LYS A 28 14.56 5.64 -13.66
CA LYS A 28 15.97 5.24 -13.67
C LYS A 28 16.86 6.07 -12.73
N GLY A 29 16.34 7.17 -12.19
CA GLY A 29 17.13 8.10 -11.39
C GLY A 29 18.07 8.97 -12.21
N ASP A 30 17.84 9.09 -13.53
CA ASP A 30 18.66 9.92 -14.42
C ASP A 30 18.30 11.41 -14.25
N LEU A 31 18.93 12.02 -13.25
CA LEU A 31 18.74 13.42 -12.89
C LEU A 31 18.94 14.36 -14.08
N ARG A 32 19.97 14.09 -14.90
CA ARG A 32 20.32 14.93 -16.05
C ARG A 32 19.22 14.89 -17.12
N SER A 33 18.71 13.69 -17.43
CA SER A 33 17.64 13.55 -18.41
C SER A 33 16.33 14.15 -17.90
N VAL A 34 16.01 14.00 -16.60
CA VAL A 34 14.84 14.67 -15.99
C VAL A 34 14.96 16.19 -16.12
N GLN A 35 16.12 16.77 -15.77
CA GLN A 35 16.34 18.21 -15.91
C GLN A 35 16.16 18.66 -17.37
N LEU A 36 16.75 17.92 -18.31
CA LEU A 36 16.65 18.25 -19.74
C LEU A 36 15.19 18.27 -20.24
N GLU A 37 14.36 17.31 -19.81
CA GLU A 37 12.94 17.28 -20.19
C GLU A 37 12.16 18.44 -19.55
N LEU A 38 12.46 18.79 -18.30
CA LEU A 38 11.85 19.95 -17.63
C LEU A 38 12.25 21.27 -18.32
N ASP A 39 13.52 21.43 -18.73
CA ASP A 39 14.01 22.60 -19.48
C ASP A 39 13.35 22.73 -20.85
N ARG A 40 12.90 21.62 -21.45
CA ARG A 40 12.10 21.59 -22.68
C ARG A 40 10.63 21.96 -22.47
N GLY A 41 10.22 22.20 -21.23
CA GLY A 41 8.85 22.56 -20.85
C GLY A 41 7.92 21.37 -20.66
N VAL A 42 8.46 20.16 -20.47
CA VAL A 42 7.63 19.00 -20.10
C VAL A 42 7.06 19.23 -18.71
N ASN A 43 5.74 19.01 -18.56
CA ASN A 43 5.05 19.16 -17.29
C ASN A 43 5.59 18.15 -16.26
N PRO A 44 6.09 18.56 -15.08
CA PRO A 44 6.55 17.64 -14.03
C PRO A 44 5.44 16.72 -13.51
N ASN A 45 4.17 17.04 -13.78
CA ASN A 45 2.98 16.27 -13.42
C ASN A 45 2.38 15.51 -14.62
N ALA A 46 3.13 15.38 -15.71
CA ALA A 46 2.69 14.60 -16.86
C ALA A 46 2.34 13.18 -16.43
N LYS A 47 1.26 12.62 -17.00
CA LYS A 47 0.86 11.24 -16.72
C LYS A 47 1.26 10.37 -17.91
N ASN A 48 1.92 9.23 -17.64
CA ASN A 48 2.17 8.25 -18.69
C ASN A 48 0.90 7.50 -19.07
N GLY A 49 0.84 7.00 -20.32
CA GLY A 49 -0.41 6.51 -20.91
C GLY A 49 -1.05 5.34 -20.16
N ALA A 50 -0.28 4.36 -19.71
CA ALA A 50 -0.82 3.10 -19.18
C ALA A 50 -1.06 3.10 -17.67
N SER A 51 -0.13 3.64 -16.87
CA SER A 51 -0.21 3.64 -15.40
C SER A 51 -0.80 4.92 -14.82
N THR A 52 -0.86 5.99 -15.61
CA THR A 52 -1.20 7.37 -15.18
C THR A 52 -0.33 7.89 -14.03
N ALA A 53 0.82 7.23 -13.80
CA ALA A 53 1.74 7.59 -12.74
C ALA A 53 2.52 8.86 -13.11
N PRO A 54 2.59 9.90 -12.25
CA PRO A 54 3.47 11.04 -12.48
C PRO A 54 4.95 10.68 -12.25
N PRO A 55 5.91 11.46 -12.81
CA PRO A 55 7.35 11.19 -12.66
C PRO A 55 7.81 11.07 -11.20
N LEU A 56 7.27 11.90 -10.30
CA LEU A 56 7.58 11.89 -8.86
C LEU A 56 7.28 10.52 -8.23
N LEU A 57 6.17 9.91 -8.61
CA LEU A 57 5.77 8.59 -8.11
C LEU A 57 6.76 7.50 -8.55
N LEU A 58 7.22 7.54 -9.79
CA LEU A 58 8.19 6.58 -10.32
C LEU A 58 9.57 6.74 -9.66
N ALA A 59 9.98 7.97 -9.40
CA ALA A 59 11.20 8.26 -8.64
C ALA A 59 11.11 7.74 -7.20
N ALA A 60 9.95 7.90 -6.53
CA ALA A 60 9.71 7.41 -5.18
C ALA A 60 9.67 5.86 -5.13
N LEU A 61 9.03 5.21 -6.10
CA LEU A 61 9.00 3.76 -6.25
C LEU A 61 10.41 3.15 -6.34
N ASN A 62 11.36 3.86 -6.94
CA ASN A 62 12.73 3.41 -7.14
C ASN A 62 13.74 4.09 -6.21
N SER A 63 13.27 4.87 -5.22
CA SER A 63 14.07 5.51 -4.16
C SER A 63 15.12 6.52 -4.67
N HIS A 64 14.82 7.27 -5.73
CA HIS A 64 15.70 8.27 -6.34
C HIS A 64 15.54 9.65 -5.70
N ALA A 65 16.16 9.89 -4.55
CA ALA A 65 15.99 11.09 -3.73
C ALA A 65 16.32 12.41 -4.48
N GLU A 66 17.40 12.43 -5.28
CA GLU A 66 17.82 13.63 -6.02
C GLU A 66 16.80 14.00 -7.11
N VAL A 67 16.25 13.02 -7.82
CA VAL A 67 15.18 13.22 -8.79
C VAL A 67 13.90 13.72 -8.12
N ILE A 68 13.56 13.17 -6.94
CA ILE A 68 12.41 13.62 -6.15
C ILE A 68 12.58 15.10 -5.79
N ASN A 69 13.76 15.51 -5.26
CA ASN A 69 14.04 16.89 -4.90
C ASN A 69 13.92 17.82 -6.13
N LEU A 70 14.48 17.42 -7.25
CA LEU A 70 14.39 18.19 -8.49
C LEU A 70 12.93 18.35 -8.92
N LEU A 71 12.16 17.28 -8.98
CA LEU A 71 10.75 17.32 -9.40
C LEU A 71 9.91 18.19 -8.47
N ILE A 72 10.11 18.11 -7.14
CA ILE A 72 9.43 18.95 -6.15
C ILE A 72 9.79 20.45 -6.40
N ALA A 73 11.07 20.76 -6.60
CA ALA A 73 11.51 22.12 -6.89
C ALA A 73 10.90 22.68 -8.19
N GLN A 74 10.55 21.83 -9.12
CA GLN A 74 9.92 22.18 -10.40
C GLN A 74 8.37 22.07 -10.36
N GLY A 75 7.77 21.99 -9.17
CA GLY A 75 6.32 22.04 -8.97
C GLY A 75 5.59 20.70 -9.16
N ALA A 76 6.28 19.60 -8.95
CA ALA A 76 5.62 18.30 -8.93
C ALA A 76 4.62 18.19 -7.76
N GLU A 77 3.42 17.67 -8.05
CA GLU A 77 2.38 17.40 -7.07
C GLU A 77 2.78 16.20 -6.20
N LEU A 78 2.97 16.44 -4.89
CA LEU A 78 3.37 15.39 -3.93
C LEU A 78 2.35 14.26 -3.82
N ASP A 79 1.06 14.61 -3.96
CA ASP A 79 -0.07 13.69 -3.77
C ASP A 79 -0.72 13.26 -5.10
N GLY A 80 0.02 13.45 -6.21
CA GLY A 80 -0.36 12.93 -7.53
C GLY A 80 -0.59 11.42 -7.47
N LYS A 81 -1.73 10.97 -8.01
CA LYS A 81 -2.17 9.57 -7.93
C LYS A 81 -2.01 8.84 -9.27
N ASP A 82 -1.64 7.58 -9.19
CA ASP A 82 -1.72 6.64 -10.30
C ASP A 82 -3.14 6.09 -10.49
N LYS A 83 -3.31 5.15 -11.43
CA LYS A 83 -4.60 4.50 -11.71
C LYS A 83 -5.16 3.68 -10.53
N PHE A 84 -4.33 3.29 -9.57
CA PHE A 84 -4.75 2.55 -8.37
C PHE A 84 -5.06 3.49 -7.19
N GLY A 85 -4.81 4.79 -7.35
CA GLY A 85 -4.97 5.81 -6.32
C GLY A 85 -3.78 5.91 -5.37
N ASN A 86 -2.67 5.23 -5.68
CA ASN A 86 -1.45 5.32 -4.90
C ASN A 86 -0.73 6.65 -5.17
N THR A 87 -0.15 7.23 -4.11
CA THR A 87 0.73 8.39 -4.16
C THR A 87 2.20 7.97 -4.06
N SER A 88 3.12 8.92 -4.24
CA SER A 88 4.55 8.69 -4.02
C SER A 88 4.84 8.16 -2.62
N LEU A 89 4.11 8.62 -1.59
CA LEU A 89 4.27 8.15 -0.21
C LEU A 89 3.82 6.70 -0.02
N HIS A 90 2.78 6.24 -0.73
CA HIS A 90 2.40 4.81 -0.75
C HIS A 90 3.56 3.94 -1.24
N TYR A 91 4.16 4.28 -2.38
CA TYR A 91 5.24 3.48 -2.94
C TYR A 91 6.53 3.53 -2.11
N ALA A 92 6.88 4.69 -1.57
CA ALA A 92 8.01 4.82 -0.64
C ALA A 92 7.81 3.94 0.61
N SER A 93 6.58 3.89 1.13
CA SER A 93 6.21 3.07 2.29
C SER A 93 6.27 1.58 1.97
N GLN A 94 5.71 1.17 0.83
CA GLN A 94 5.74 -0.22 0.34
C GLN A 94 7.17 -0.73 0.09
N ARG A 95 8.09 0.17 -0.31
CA ARG A 95 9.51 -0.16 -0.48
C ARG A 95 10.29 -0.16 0.85
N GLY A 96 9.71 0.37 1.92
CA GLY A 96 10.41 0.57 3.17
C GLY A 96 11.53 1.62 3.08
N SER A 97 11.42 2.55 2.13
CA SER A 97 12.44 3.57 1.85
C SER A 97 12.32 4.74 2.83
N LYS A 98 12.82 4.55 4.06
CA LYS A 98 12.67 5.52 5.16
C LYS A 98 13.06 6.94 4.80
N ASP A 99 14.15 7.10 4.05
CA ASP A 99 14.67 8.42 3.68
C ASP A 99 13.74 9.13 2.69
N ILE A 100 13.14 8.39 1.75
CA ILE A 100 12.14 8.93 0.82
C ILE A 100 10.85 9.25 1.58
N VAL A 101 10.42 8.41 2.50
CA VAL A 101 9.25 8.68 3.37
C VAL A 101 9.45 9.98 4.14
N LYS A 102 10.60 10.16 4.79
CA LYS A 102 10.95 11.40 5.50
C LYS A 102 10.98 12.60 4.55
N LEU A 103 11.58 12.44 3.37
CA LEU A 103 11.68 13.49 2.36
C LEU A 103 10.28 13.96 1.90
N LEU A 104 9.38 13.04 1.58
CA LEU A 104 8.02 13.38 1.15
C LEU A 104 7.22 14.05 2.29
N ILE A 105 7.30 13.53 3.51
CA ILE A 105 6.62 14.12 4.68
C ILE A 105 7.15 15.53 5.00
N SER A 106 8.47 15.74 4.95
CA SER A 106 9.06 17.06 5.19
C SER A 106 8.62 18.10 4.16
N ASN A 107 8.31 17.66 2.94
CA ASN A 107 7.73 18.48 1.88
C ASN A 107 6.20 18.56 1.93
N LYS A 108 5.54 18.06 3.00
CA LYS A 108 4.10 18.17 3.26
C LYS A 108 3.21 17.24 2.42
N ALA A 109 3.72 16.09 1.99
CA ALA A 109 2.86 15.05 1.43
C ALA A 109 1.76 14.64 2.43
N TYR A 110 0.54 14.38 1.96
CA TYR A 110 -0.56 13.92 2.79
C TYR A 110 -0.36 12.48 3.24
N ILE A 111 -0.17 12.27 4.56
CA ILE A 111 0.22 11.00 5.15
C ILE A 111 -0.90 9.96 5.11
N ASN A 112 -2.15 10.40 5.22
CA ASN A 112 -3.32 9.54 5.36
C ASN A 112 -4.18 9.47 4.09
N THR A 113 -3.58 9.74 2.94
CA THR A 113 -4.25 9.58 1.66
C THR A 113 -4.62 8.10 1.47
N LYS A 114 -5.89 7.83 1.11
CA LYS A 114 -6.34 6.48 0.78
C LYS A 114 -6.24 6.22 -0.72
N ASN A 115 -5.75 5.02 -1.07
CA ASN A 115 -5.79 4.48 -2.42
C ASN A 115 -7.21 3.93 -2.75
N LYS A 116 -7.41 3.32 -3.91
CA LYS A 116 -8.73 2.82 -4.35
C LYS A 116 -9.28 1.64 -3.55
N VAL A 117 -8.43 0.92 -2.83
CA VAL A 117 -8.83 -0.18 -1.94
C VAL A 117 -8.92 0.25 -0.47
N GLY A 118 -8.73 1.55 -0.21
CA GLY A 118 -8.88 2.15 1.13
C GLY A 118 -7.60 2.15 1.96
N GLU A 119 -6.49 1.64 1.45
CA GLU A 119 -5.21 1.62 2.16
C GLU A 119 -4.57 3.01 2.22
N THR A 120 -3.93 3.31 3.34
CA THR A 120 -3.02 4.44 3.52
C THR A 120 -1.57 3.97 3.38
N PRO A 121 -0.58 4.87 3.28
CA PRO A 121 0.83 4.50 3.31
C PRO A 121 1.24 3.63 4.51
N LEU A 122 0.55 3.77 5.65
CA LEU A 122 0.82 2.97 6.85
C LEU A 122 0.36 1.52 6.70
N ASP A 123 -0.78 1.25 6.03
CA ASP A 123 -1.27 -0.11 5.79
C ASP A 123 -0.26 -0.97 5.03
N ILE A 124 0.50 -0.35 4.12
CA ILE A 124 1.41 -1.04 3.20
C ILE A 124 2.89 -0.82 3.52
N ALA A 125 3.20 -0.30 4.70
CA ALA A 125 4.58 -0.08 5.12
C ALA A 125 5.34 -1.41 5.23
N ALA A 126 6.42 -1.57 4.45
CA ALA A 126 7.15 -2.83 4.30
C ALA A 126 7.92 -3.26 5.57
N ASN A 127 8.21 -2.34 6.47
CA ASN A 127 8.98 -2.61 7.67
C ASN A 127 8.58 -1.70 8.83
N LYS A 128 8.93 -2.15 10.05
CA LYS A 128 8.62 -1.43 11.28
C LYS A 128 9.15 0.00 11.31
N GLU A 129 10.36 0.22 10.79
CA GLU A 129 10.99 1.55 10.82
C GLU A 129 10.18 2.57 10.01
N THR A 130 9.73 2.19 8.82
CA THR A 130 8.86 3.03 7.98
C THR A 130 7.51 3.26 8.64
N ALA A 131 6.91 2.21 9.21
CA ALA A 131 5.65 2.32 9.94
C ALA A 131 5.76 3.27 11.15
N ASP A 132 6.86 3.19 11.91
CA ASP A 132 7.10 4.06 13.07
C ASP A 132 7.27 5.53 12.67
N ILE A 133 7.93 5.81 11.53
CA ILE A 133 8.03 7.17 10.99
C ILE A 133 6.63 7.70 10.64
N LEU A 134 5.82 6.91 9.95
CA LEU A 134 4.46 7.32 9.58
C LEU A 134 3.60 7.57 10.83
N ARG A 135 3.63 6.68 11.84
CA ARG A 135 2.91 6.87 13.11
C ARG A 135 3.37 8.12 13.87
N TYR A 136 4.67 8.38 13.92
CA TYR A 136 5.22 9.58 14.54
C TYR A 136 4.65 10.87 13.93
N HIS A 137 4.34 10.83 12.63
CA HIS A 137 3.73 11.92 11.88
C HIS A 137 2.20 11.81 11.76
N ASN A 138 1.52 11.11 12.69
CA ASN A 138 0.08 10.91 12.73
C ASN A 138 -0.49 10.08 11.56
N GLY A 139 0.29 9.15 11.04
CA GLY A 139 -0.20 8.13 10.12
C GLY A 139 -1.20 7.20 10.81
N ILE A 140 -2.31 6.91 10.15
CA ILE A 140 -3.35 5.98 10.62
C ILE A 140 -3.56 4.87 9.58
N TYR A 141 -4.01 3.70 10.04
CA TYR A 141 -4.45 2.65 9.13
C TYR A 141 -5.74 3.06 8.43
N GLY A 142 -5.81 2.82 7.14
CA GLY A 142 -7.02 3.03 6.33
C GLY A 142 -7.97 1.84 6.37
N THR A 143 -7.43 0.65 6.68
CA THR A 143 -8.13 -0.63 6.64
C THR A 143 -8.01 -1.40 7.96
N PHE A 144 -9.05 -2.18 8.29
CA PHE A 144 -9.03 -3.09 9.43
C PHE A 144 -7.94 -4.16 9.28
N ILE A 145 -7.79 -4.69 8.08
CA ILE A 145 -6.80 -5.73 7.78
C ILE A 145 -5.37 -5.19 7.93
N GLY A 146 -5.08 -3.97 7.49
CA GLY A 146 -3.77 -3.34 7.71
C GLY A 146 -3.41 -3.27 9.19
N ALA A 147 -4.36 -2.88 10.06
CA ALA A 147 -4.16 -2.89 11.50
C ALA A 147 -3.93 -4.30 12.07
N VAL A 148 -4.66 -5.30 11.56
CA VAL A 148 -4.54 -6.72 11.97
C VAL A 148 -3.18 -7.29 11.56
N THR A 149 -2.78 -7.09 10.32
CA THR A 149 -1.49 -7.55 9.78
C THR A 149 -0.31 -6.97 10.56
N ALA A 150 -0.42 -5.70 10.95
CA ALA A 150 0.59 -5.04 11.77
C ALA A 150 0.54 -5.45 13.26
N GLY A 151 -0.52 -6.12 13.71
CA GLY A 151 -0.73 -6.46 15.12
C GLY A 151 -1.00 -5.25 16.02
N ASP A 152 -1.49 -4.15 15.46
CA ASP A 152 -1.79 -2.92 16.22
C ASP A 152 -3.13 -3.05 16.96
N LEU A 153 -3.06 -3.49 18.22
CA LEU A 153 -4.26 -3.77 19.03
C LEU A 153 -5.15 -2.53 19.21
N ASN A 154 -4.55 -1.35 19.31
CA ASN A 154 -5.33 -0.12 19.47
C ASN A 154 -6.10 0.22 18.18
N ALA A 155 -5.44 0.13 17.03
CA ALA A 155 -6.08 0.35 15.74
C ALA A 155 -7.16 -0.72 15.47
N ILE A 156 -6.91 -2.01 15.77
CA ILE A 156 -7.90 -3.09 15.69
C ILE A 156 -9.13 -2.72 16.51
N MET A 157 -8.95 -2.31 17.77
CA MET A 157 -10.05 -1.90 18.66
C MET A 157 -10.82 -0.70 18.11
N MET A 158 -10.15 0.29 17.53
CA MET A 158 -10.82 1.44 16.91
C MET A 158 -11.77 1.00 15.76
N PHE A 159 -11.32 0.11 14.89
CA PHE A 159 -12.15 -0.43 13.79
C PHE A 159 -13.34 -1.24 14.32
N LEU A 160 -13.13 -2.12 15.32
CA LEU A 160 -14.20 -2.93 15.90
C LEU A 160 -15.23 -2.05 16.63
N ASN A 161 -14.79 -1.02 17.37
CA ASN A 161 -15.68 -0.05 18.00
C ASN A 161 -16.45 0.81 16.99
N ALA A 162 -15.89 1.02 15.79
CA ALA A 162 -16.57 1.68 14.68
C ALA A 162 -17.58 0.76 13.95
N GLY A 163 -17.75 -0.50 14.39
CA GLY A 163 -18.74 -1.42 13.88
C GLY A 163 -18.25 -2.31 12.73
N VAL A 164 -16.94 -2.41 12.51
CA VAL A 164 -16.40 -3.38 11.54
C VAL A 164 -16.71 -4.80 12.04
N ASP A 165 -17.26 -5.64 11.15
CA ASP A 165 -17.51 -7.05 11.46
C ASP A 165 -16.18 -7.81 11.59
N VAL A 166 -15.93 -8.35 12.78
CA VAL A 166 -14.73 -9.15 13.10
C VAL A 166 -14.59 -10.38 12.20
N ASN A 167 -15.70 -10.90 11.68
CA ASN A 167 -15.79 -12.06 10.79
C ASN A 167 -15.95 -11.70 9.31
N GLN A 168 -15.81 -10.41 8.96
CA GLN A 168 -15.92 -10.01 7.57
C GLN A 168 -14.92 -10.78 6.71
N LYS A 169 -15.42 -11.32 5.60
CA LYS A 169 -14.57 -12.02 4.62
C LYS A 169 -13.86 -11.00 3.72
N ILE A 170 -12.59 -11.24 3.52
CA ILE A 170 -11.72 -10.53 2.57
C ILE A 170 -11.51 -11.38 1.32
N GLN A 171 -10.49 -11.06 0.51
CA GLN A 171 -10.18 -11.85 -0.68
C GLN A 171 -10.02 -13.35 -0.34
N HIS A 172 -10.48 -14.21 -1.24
CA HIS A 172 -10.47 -15.68 -1.10
C HIS A 172 -11.29 -16.22 0.06
N GLY A 173 -12.15 -15.40 0.70
CA GLY A 173 -12.99 -15.85 1.81
C GLY A 173 -12.30 -15.87 3.18
N TRP A 174 -11.08 -15.36 3.27
CA TRP A 174 -10.32 -15.25 4.51
C TRP A 174 -10.95 -14.23 5.46
N THR A 175 -10.62 -14.35 6.74
CA THR A 175 -11.00 -13.40 7.79
C THR A 175 -9.75 -12.82 8.44
N ALA A 176 -9.92 -11.80 9.28
CA ALA A 176 -8.83 -11.23 10.06
C ALA A 176 -8.02 -12.28 10.85
N LEU A 177 -8.69 -13.36 11.31
CA LEU A 177 -8.03 -14.41 12.05
C LEU A 177 -7.08 -15.27 11.19
N HIS A 178 -7.37 -15.46 9.89
CA HIS A 178 -6.43 -16.07 8.95
C HIS A 178 -5.15 -15.21 8.78
N GLU A 179 -5.31 -13.90 8.69
CA GLU A 179 -4.17 -12.98 8.60
C GLU A 179 -3.27 -13.07 9.85
N THR A 180 -3.86 -13.09 11.06
CA THR A 180 -3.05 -13.25 12.28
C THR A 180 -2.28 -14.56 12.31
N ALA A 181 -2.80 -15.61 11.66
CA ALA A 181 -2.15 -16.91 11.58
C ALA A 181 -0.91 -16.92 10.70
N ILE A 182 -0.95 -16.24 9.56
CA ILE A 182 0.21 -16.08 8.66
C ILE A 182 1.37 -15.37 9.36
N PHE A 183 1.06 -14.33 10.15
CA PHE A 183 2.08 -13.52 10.81
C PHE A 183 2.42 -13.96 12.24
N GLY A 184 1.73 -14.97 12.77
CA GLY A 184 1.92 -15.45 14.14
C GLY A 184 1.52 -14.44 15.22
N ASN A 185 0.63 -13.48 14.90
CA ASN A 185 0.22 -12.38 15.79
C ASN A 185 -0.75 -12.87 16.88
N THR A 186 -0.24 -13.59 17.88
CA THR A 186 -1.07 -14.23 18.93
C THR A 186 -1.90 -13.21 19.73
N GLU A 187 -1.37 -12.04 20.05
CA GLU A 187 -2.10 -11.03 20.82
C GLU A 187 -3.27 -10.44 20.01
N ALA A 188 -3.06 -10.19 18.71
CA ALA A 188 -4.15 -9.78 17.84
C ALA A 188 -5.22 -10.89 17.71
N ALA A 189 -4.82 -12.16 17.58
CA ALA A 189 -5.75 -13.29 17.54
C ALA A 189 -6.58 -13.38 18.84
N LYS A 190 -5.95 -13.26 20.01
CA LYS A 190 -6.64 -13.23 21.32
C LYS A 190 -7.70 -12.13 21.35
N LEU A 191 -7.33 -10.94 20.92
CA LEU A 191 -8.26 -9.81 20.85
C LEU A 191 -9.44 -10.11 19.91
N LEU A 192 -9.16 -10.58 18.68
CA LEU A 192 -10.20 -10.90 17.71
C LEU A 192 -11.16 -11.98 18.23
N ILE A 193 -10.63 -13.07 18.82
CA ILE A 193 -11.45 -14.15 19.41
C ILE A 193 -12.30 -13.61 20.57
N THR A 194 -11.74 -12.80 21.46
CA THR A 194 -12.50 -12.14 22.53
C THR A 194 -13.63 -11.25 22.00
N LYS A 195 -13.46 -10.69 20.78
CA LYS A 195 -14.48 -9.89 20.09
C LYS A 195 -15.41 -10.71 19.20
N GLY A 196 -15.38 -12.03 19.29
CA GLY A 196 -16.30 -12.92 18.60
C GLY A 196 -15.83 -13.42 17.23
N ALA A 197 -14.52 -13.35 16.95
CA ALA A 197 -13.99 -13.97 15.75
C ALA A 197 -14.22 -15.48 15.78
N ASN A 198 -14.71 -16.03 14.66
CA ASN A 198 -14.88 -17.47 14.52
C ASN A 198 -13.50 -18.13 14.36
N ILE A 199 -13.07 -18.85 15.40
CA ILE A 199 -11.76 -19.52 15.42
C ILE A 199 -11.63 -20.58 14.32
N ASN A 200 -12.75 -21.11 13.86
CA ASN A 200 -12.88 -22.11 12.81
C ASN A 200 -13.47 -21.51 11.52
N ALA A 201 -13.23 -20.22 11.28
CA ALA A 201 -13.61 -19.61 10.02
C ALA A 201 -13.01 -20.42 8.85
N TRP A 202 -13.87 -20.75 7.87
CA TRP A 202 -13.46 -21.60 6.75
C TRP A 202 -13.74 -20.89 5.42
N ASP A 203 -12.75 -20.85 4.57
CA ASP A 203 -12.82 -20.25 3.23
C ASP A 203 -13.27 -21.24 2.16
N GLY A 204 -13.43 -22.52 2.51
CA GLY A 204 -13.72 -23.65 1.63
C GLY A 204 -12.55 -24.63 1.51
N TYR A 205 -11.36 -24.20 1.89
CA TYR A 205 -10.11 -24.99 1.81
C TYR A 205 -9.40 -25.05 3.15
N GLU A 206 -9.20 -23.92 3.80
CA GLU A 206 -8.34 -23.74 4.98
C GLU A 206 -9.06 -23.01 6.11
N THR A 207 -8.64 -23.28 7.34
CA THR A 207 -8.99 -22.52 8.55
C THR A 207 -7.78 -21.73 9.03
N PRO A 208 -7.91 -20.80 9.99
CA PRO A 208 -6.75 -20.12 10.58
C PRO A 208 -5.68 -21.09 11.10
N LEU A 209 -6.10 -22.27 11.58
CA LEU A 209 -5.15 -23.30 12.02
C LEU A 209 -4.42 -23.98 10.86
N ASP A 210 -5.08 -24.19 9.71
CA ASP A 210 -4.43 -24.79 8.54
C ASP A 210 -3.33 -23.92 7.96
N VAL A 211 -3.52 -22.60 7.97
CA VAL A 211 -2.55 -21.62 7.40
C VAL A 211 -1.45 -21.24 8.39
N SER A 212 -1.58 -21.63 9.67
CA SER A 212 -0.54 -21.37 10.67
C SER A 212 0.63 -22.35 10.55
N ASP A 213 1.82 -21.92 10.99
CA ASP A 213 2.92 -22.86 11.22
C ASP A 213 2.53 -23.83 12.35
N LYS A 214 2.45 -25.13 12.02
CA LYS A 214 1.91 -26.19 12.89
C LYS A 214 2.67 -26.36 14.20
N GLU A 215 3.96 -26.05 14.20
CA GLU A 215 4.84 -26.18 15.37
C GLU A 215 4.91 -24.87 16.18
N SER A 216 4.22 -23.83 15.74
CA SER A 216 4.27 -22.51 16.40
C SER A 216 3.45 -22.47 17.68
N ASP A 217 3.83 -21.57 18.60
CA ASP A 217 3.02 -21.25 19.78
C ASP A 217 1.65 -20.69 19.38
N TYR A 218 1.53 -20.08 18.21
CA TYR A 218 0.27 -19.63 17.66
C TYR A 218 -0.67 -20.79 17.35
N ALA A 219 -0.21 -21.84 16.66
CA ALA A 219 -1.02 -23.03 16.37
C ALA A 219 -1.47 -23.74 17.66
N LYS A 220 -0.56 -23.85 18.64
CA LYS A 220 -0.89 -24.36 19.96
C LYS A 220 -1.98 -23.55 20.64
N PHE A 221 -1.85 -22.21 20.63
CA PHE A 221 -2.88 -21.31 21.15
C PHE A 221 -4.24 -21.54 20.48
N LEU A 222 -4.30 -21.65 19.15
CA LEU A 222 -5.56 -21.94 18.46
C LEU A 222 -6.14 -23.30 18.89
N ARG A 223 -5.33 -24.35 18.99
CA ARG A 223 -5.76 -25.68 19.44
C ARG A 223 -6.37 -25.64 20.85
N GLU A 224 -5.69 -24.98 21.77
CA GLU A 224 -6.15 -24.86 23.18
C GLU A 224 -7.47 -24.07 23.27
N ASN A 225 -7.80 -23.25 22.28
CA ASN A 225 -9.06 -22.50 22.20
C ASN A 225 -10.09 -23.10 21.25
N GLY A 226 -9.94 -24.37 20.85
CA GLY A 226 -10.92 -25.09 20.04
C GLY A 226 -10.74 -24.92 18.52
N GLY A 227 -9.58 -24.44 18.07
CA GLY A 227 -9.21 -24.38 16.65
C GLY A 227 -9.10 -25.76 16.03
N MET A 228 -9.72 -25.96 14.88
CA MET A 228 -9.74 -27.16 14.08
C MET A 228 -9.24 -26.92 12.68
N THR A 229 -8.64 -27.94 12.07
CA THR A 229 -8.32 -27.91 10.63
C THR A 229 -9.59 -28.11 9.78
N GLY A 230 -9.56 -27.68 8.52
CA GLY A 230 -10.67 -27.93 7.59
C GLY A 230 -10.96 -29.41 7.41
N LYS A 231 -9.95 -30.28 7.52
CA LYS A 231 -10.13 -31.75 7.50
C LYS A 231 -10.95 -32.23 8.70
N GLU A 232 -10.66 -31.73 9.91
CA GLU A 232 -11.39 -32.08 11.13
C GLU A 232 -12.83 -31.55 11.08
N LEU A 233 -13.05 -30.34 10.57
CA LEU A 233 -14.40 -29.79 10.38
C LEU A 233 -15.25 -30.67 9.44
N LYS A 234 -14.69 -31.09 8.31
CA LYS A 234 -15.37 -31.99 7.35
C LYS A 234 -15.75 -33.33 7.99
N THR A 235 -14.90 -33.88 8.83
CA THR A 235 -15.21 -35.19 9.52
C THR A 235 -16.30 -35.03 10.57
N GLN A 236 -16.52 -33.83 11.10
CA GLN A 236 -17.61 -33.53 12.07
C GLN A 236 -18.92 -33.09 11.39
N GLY A 237 -18.98 -33.08 10.04
CA GLY A 237 -20.17 -32.68 9.30
C GLY A 237 -20.49 -31.19 9.37
N LYS A 238 -19.45 -30.38 9.60
CA LYS A 238 -19.53 -28.92 9.70
C LYS A 238 -18.98 -28.26 8.45
#